data_acba58801c639deebd4462fedd3dc6e3
#
_entry.id   acba58801c639deebd4462fedd3dc6e3
#
_cell.length_a   1.000
_cell.length_b   1.000
_cell.length_c   1.000
_cell.angle_alpha   90.00
_cell.angle_beta   90.00
_cell.angle_gamma   90.00
#
_symmetry.space_group_name_H-M   'P 1'
#
loop_
_entity.id
_entity.type
_entity.pdbx_description
1 polymer ?
#
loop_
_entity_poly.entity_id
_entity_poly.type
_entity_poly.pdbx_seq_one_letter_code
_entity_poly.pdbx_strand_id
1 'polypeptide(L)'
;MGRLGDILNNYAKQNPVRFHMPGNKGKINFNISTDVTELFFTDNLYNPDADTGIIHELEDKIVKCFFPNANHIHSIISCGGATLCIQAAILSLLRFKNNLSDCGQEKYLICDRASHISLINTLALLNITPLWIYSDDFIEFIEDYSKIYGNEILGVFVTSPNYYGRIKDIKAISEVCRKYSLTLVADNSHGSHLAFYSSGELHPINAGADISVDSVHKTLPALTGAAVLHTNKKFDKELLLRSSMRVFASTSPSFLILQSIEAMIEYLTAHGYDGHKVLLENINQFRNEAEKIGFAFDYFSTEPYRIVLSAKLSESSDNINSGKFLYDYLCDKNIFCEFYDSDSVILIPSILNTKNDFDVLLDALRQFASKYKFYSQPSVKVTEANISTNSVVSINLSQALKLPRKKILTDNAINKISAEAVSFYPPGIPIILPGELIDENNINYIKQIREYIDVIDM
;
A
#
# COMPACT_ATOMS: atom_id res chain seq x y z
N MET A 1 10.15 -18.54 -27.31
CA MET A 1 9.38 -17.93 -26.21
C MET A 1 9.22 -16.44 -26.50
N GLY A 2 8.15 -15.75 -26.07
CA GLY A 2 8.04 -14.30 -26.31
C GLY A 2 8.97 -13.50 -25.41
N ARG A 3 9.35 -12.27 -25.81
CA ARG A 3 10.30 -11.39 -25.08
C ARG A 3 10.05 -11.29 -23.56
N LEU A 4 8.78 -11.18 -23.11
CA LEU A 4 8.44 -11.13 -21.69
C LEU A 4 8.81 -12.43 -20.96
N GLY A 5 8.47 -13.59 -21.55
CA GLY A 5 8.81 -14.89 -21.00
C GLY A 5 10.32 -15.10 -20.86
N ASP A 6 11.09 -14.64 -21.85
CA ASP A 6 12.55 -14.73 -21.82
C ASP A 6 13.15 -13.86 -20.71
N ILE A 7 12.64 -12.63 -20.52
CA ILE A 7 13.08 -11.73 -19.43
C ILE A 7 12.81 -12.36 -18.07
N LEU A 8 11.58 -12.86 -17.84
CA LEU A 8 11.21 -13.48 -16.56
C LEU A 8 12.01 -14.76 -16.28
N ASN A 9 12.22 -15.60 -17.29
CA ASN A 9 13.02 -16.82 -17.15
C ASN A 9 14.49 -16.50 -16.89
N ASN A 10 15.06 -15.50 -17.54
CA ASN A 10 16.44 -15.09 -17.29
C ASN A 10 16.63 -14.54 -15.89
N TYR A 11 15.68 -13.72 -15.40
CA TYR A 11 15.68 -13.25 -14.02
C TYR A 11 15.57 -14.42 -13.02
N ALA A 12 14.65 -15.37 -13.25
CA ALA A 12 14.49 -16.53 -12.39
C ALA A 12 15.75 -17.44 -12.35
N LYS A 13 16.41 -17.64 -13.50
CA LYS A 13 17.65 -18.45 -13.60
C LYS A 13 18.83 -17.86 -12.83
N GLN A 14 18.86 -16.55 -12.60
CA GLN A 14 19.90 -15.91 -11.79
C GLN A 14 19.80 -16.27 -10.31
N ASN A 15 18.66 -16.86 -9.88
CA ASN A 15 18.37 -17.19 -8.48
C ASN A 15 18.67 -16.02 -7.52
N PRO A 16 18.09 -14.83 -7.72
CA PRO A 16 18.45 -13.64 -6.96
C PRO A 16 17.95 -13.71 -5.51
N VAL A 17 18.67 -13.05 -4.63
CA VAL A 17 18.18 -12.75 -3.27
C VAL A 17 17.19 -11.59 -3.36
N ARG A 18 15.93 -11.82 -2.97
CA ARG A 18 14.81 -10.90 -3.19
C ARG A 18 14.32 -10.28 -1.88
N PHE A 19 14.56 -9.01 -1.72
CA PHE A 19 14.01 -8.17 -0.64
C PHE A 19 12.98 -7.15 -1.16
N HIS A 20 12.32 -7.50 -2.27
CA HIS A 20 11.26 -6.71 -2.90
C HIS A 20 9.95 -7.49 -3.01
N MET A 21 8.85 -6.82 -3.31
CA MET A 21 7.57 -7.47 -3.64
C MET A 21 7.67 -8.29 -4.94
N PRO A 22 6.92 -9.38 -5.11
CA PRO A 22 5.88 -9.89 -4.20
C PRO A 22 6.44 -10.72 -3.03
N GLY A 23 5.60 -10.90 -2.00
CA GLY A 23 5.95 -11.64 -0.77
C GLY A 23 6.31 -13.11 -0.98
N ASN A 24 5.87 -13.73 -2.08
CA ASN A 24 6.18 -15.13 -2.43
C ASN A 24 7.66 -15.36 -2.77
N LYS A 25 8.44 -14.32 -3.05
CA LYS A 25 9.88 -14.34 -3.37
C LYS A 25 10.27 -15.31 -4.49
N GLY A 26 9.29 -15.86 -5.23
CA GLY A 26 9.52 -16.93 -6.21
C GLY A 26 9.94 -18.26 -5.57
N LYS A 27 9.68 -18.45 -4.27
CA LYS A 27 10.09 -19.63 -3.50
C LYS A 27 8.93 -20.59 -3.20
N ILE A 28 7.69 -20.22 -3.48
CA ILE A 28 6.52 -21.09 -3.32
C ILE A 28 6.13 -21.70 -4.67
N ASN A 29 5.93 -23.00 -4.66
CA ASN A 29 5.20 -23.70 -5.70
C ASN A 29 3.73 -23.76 -5.26
N PHE A 30 2.87 -22.99 -5.94
CA PHE A 30 1.45 -22.91 -5.62
C PHE A 30 0.66 -24.16 -6.02
N ASN A 31 1.28 -25.12 -6.72
CA ASN A 31 0.60 -26.30 -7.27
C ASN A 31 -0.74 -25.96 -7.96
N ILE A 32 -0.72 -24.88 -8.73
CA ILE A 32 -1.91 -24.32 -9.37
C ILE A 32 -2.31 -25.18 -10.58
N SER A 33 -3.57 -25.58 -10.64
CA SER A 33 -4.15 -26.19 -11.85
C SER A 33 -4.42 -25.10 -12.89
N THR A 34 -3.80 -25.20 -14.04
CA THR A 34 -4.02 -24.30 -15.17
C THR A 34 -5.08 -24.79 -16.15
N ASP A 35 -5.57 -26.01 -15.96
CA ASP A 35 -6.54 -26.63 -16.87
C ASP A 35 -7.99 -26.15 -16.62
N VAL A 36 -8.23 -25.57 -15.44
CA VAL A 36 -9.54 -25.05 -15.05
C VAL A 36 -9.47 -23.54 -14.98
N THR A 37 -10.03 -22.87 -15.97
CA THR A 37 -10.01 -21.42 -16.06
C THR A 37 -11.26 -20.77 -15.46
N GLU A 38 -12.38 -21.49 -15.39
CA GLU A 38 -13.67 -20.99 -14.91
C GLU A 38 -14.54 -22.12 -14.35
N LEU A 39 -15.14 -21.93 -13.18
CA LEU A 39 -16.08 -22.86 -12.56
C LEU A 39 -17.46 -22.24 -12.47
N PHE A 40 -18.52 -23.05 -12.52
CA PHE A 40 -19.92 -22.60 -12.52
C PHE A 40 -20.35 -21.80 -11.29
N PHE A 41 -19.59 -21.81 -10.19
CA PHE A 41 -19.94 -21.10 -8.95
C PHE A 41 -19.23 -19.75 -8.79
N THR A 42 -18.54 -19.29 -9.82
CA THR A 42 -17.81 -18.01 -9.76
C THR A 42 -18.73 -16.81 -9.69
N ASP A 43 -19.97 -16.93 -10.13
CA ASP A 43 -20.98 -15.90 -9.98
C ASP A 43 -21.21 -15.49 -8.53
N ASN A 44 -20.73 -16.31 -7.58
CA ASN A 44 -20.93 -16.10 -6.16
C ASN A 44 -19.79 -15.33 -5.47
N LEU A 45 -18.66 -15.08 -6.13
CA LEU A 45 -17.50 -14.44 -5.46
C LEU A 45 -17.87 -13.12 -4.79
N TYR A 46 -18.67 -12.29 -5.45
CA TYR A 46 -19.14 -11.02 -4.89
C TYR A 46 -20.66 -10.96 -4.75
N ASN A 47 -21.34 -12.10 -4.68
CA ASN A 47 -22.78 -12.13 -4.49
C ASN A 47 -23.11 -11.86 -3.01
N PRO A 48 -23.86 -10.78 -2.68
CA PRO A 48 -24.22 -10.46 -1.30
C PRO A 48 -25.14 -11.51 -0.65
N ASP A 49 -25.87 -12.28 -1.45
CA ASP A 49 -26.82 -13.28 -0.97
C ASP A 49 -26.21 -14.69 -0.82
N ALA A 50 -24.95 -14.86 -1.20
CA ALA A 50 -24.25 -16.13 -1.11
C ALA A 50 -23.61 -16.31 0.27
N ASP A 51 -24.36 -16.85 1.21
CA ASP A 51 -23.90 -17.17 2.57
C ASP A 51 -23.17 -18.53 2.65
N THR A 52 -23.06 -19.25 1.55
CA THR A 52 -22.47 -20.61 1.51
C THR A 52 -21.70 -20.82 0.21
N GLY A 53 -20.71 -21.69 0.25
CA GLY A 53 -19.94 -22.11 -0.91
C GLY A 53 -18.43 -22.00 -0.68
N ILE A 54 -17.68 -22.52 -1.65
CA ILE A 54 -16.23 -22.69 -1.56
C ILE A 54 -15.46 -21.38 -1.30
N ILE A 55 -15.99 -20.27 -1.80
CA ILE A 55 -15.37 -18.95 -1.59
C ILE A 55 -15.57 -18.49 -0.14
N HIS A 56 -16.78 -18.65 0.41
CA HIS A 56 -17.03 -18.35 1.82
C HIS A 56 -16.22 -19.24 2.76
N GLU A 57 -16.08 -20.52 2.44
CA GLU A 57 -15.23 -21.42 3.21
C GLU A 57 -13.75 -20.94 3.22
N LEU A 58 -13.27 -20.43 2.08
CA LEU A 58 -11.92 -19.87 1.99
C LEU A 58 -11.80 -18.55 2.77
N GLU A 59 -12.81 -17.69 2.72
CA GLU A 59 -12.86 -16.45 3.50
C GLU A 59 -12.90 -16.72 5.01
N ASP A 60 -13.67 -17.73 5.43
CA ASP A 60 -13.67 -18.20 6.83
C ASP A 60 -12.29 -18.73 7.27
N LYS A 61 -11.59 -19.45 6.39
CA LYS A 61 -10.22 -19.89 6.66
C LYS A 61 -9.27 -18.69 6.81
N ILE A 62 -9.44 -17.62 6.00
CA ILE A 62 -8.68 -16.37 6.15
C ILE A 62 -8.91 -15.78 7.54
N VAL A 63 -10.17 -15.61 7.96
CA VAL A 63 -10.50 -15.07 9.28
C VAL A 63 -9.85 -15.89 10.39
N LYS A 64 -9.97 -17.22 10.35
CA LYS A 64 -9.37 -18.11 11.34
C LYS A 64 -7.83 -18.04 11.39
N CYS A 65 -7.20 -17.84 10.22
CA CYS A 65 -5.75 -17.74 10.10
C CYS A 65 -5.22 -16.38 10.59
N PHE A 66 -5.87 -15.28 10.20
CA PHE A 66 -5.41 -13.92 10.51
C PHE A 66 -5.88 -13.45 11.91
N PHE A 67 -7.06 -13.86 12.32
CA PHE A 67 -7.74 -13.38 13.53
C PHE A 67 -8.32 -14.53 14.36
N PRO A 68 -7.50 -15.48 14.85
CA PRO A 68 -7.98 -16.72 15.47
C PRO A 68 -8.87 -16.51 16.70
N ASN A 69 -8.77 -15.35 17.35
CA ASN A 69 -9.53 -14.99 18.55
C ASN A 69 -10.73 -14.06 18.29
N ALA A 70 -11.01 -13.73 17.03
CA ALA A 70 -12.04 -12.75 16.67
C ALA A 70 -13.24 -13.42 15.97
N ASN A 71 -14.43 -13.28 16.59
CA ASN A 71 -15.71 -13.82 16.06
C ASN A 71 -16.54 -12.76 15.31
N HIS A 72 -16.04 -11.54 15.23
CA HIS A 72 -16.76 -10.39 14.71
C HIS A 72 -16.16 -9.83 13.42
N ILE A 73 -15.18 -10.50 12.84
CA ILE A 73 -14.53 -10.08 11.60
C ILE A 73 -15.08 -10.90 10.43
N HIS A 74 -15.27 -10.23 9.29
CA HIS A 74 -15.46 -10.83 7.99
C HIS A 74 -14.29 -10.49 7.08
N SER A 75 -14.01 -11.38 6.15
CA SER A 75 -13.02 -11.17 5.10
C SER A 75 -13.66 -11.39 3.74
N ILE A 76 -13.34 -10.52 2.79
CA ILE A 76 -13.82 -10.64 1.40
C ILE A 76 -12.59 -10.69 0.50
N ILE A 77 -12.48 -11.74 -0.30
CA ILE A 77 -11.37 -11.94 -1.23
C ILE A 77 -11.51 -11.00 -2.44
N SER A 78 -10.39 -10.46 -2.89
CA SER A 78 -10.29 -9.68 -4.13
C SER A 78 -9.25 -10.26 -5.07
N CYS A 79 -9.65 -10.52 -6.31
CA CYS A 79 -8.75 -10.82 -7.43
C CYS A 79 -8.37 -9.57 -8.24
N GLY A 80 -8.91 -8.41 -7.87
CA GLY A 80 -8.63 -7.10 -8.49
C GLY A 80 -7.65 -6.24 -7.68
N GLY A 81 -6.91 -6.85 -6.74
CA GLY A 81 -5.99 -6.15 -5.86
C GLY A 81 -6.69 -5.26 -4.83
N ALA A 82 -5.89 -4.53 -4.03
CA ALA A 82 -6.38 -3.56 -3.07
C ALA A 82 -7.16 -2.41 -3.71
N THR A 83 -6.89 -2.08 -4.97
CA THR A 83 -7.64 -1.05 -5.70
C THR A 83 -9.14 -1.35 -5.71
N LEU A 84 -9.52 -2.59 -6.03
CA LEU A 84 -10.92 -3.02 -5.99
C LEU A 84 -11.51 -2.94 -4.57
N CYS A 85 -10.72 -3.32 -3.56
CA CYS A 85 -11.15 -3.25 -2.16
C CYS A 85 -11.39 -1.79 -1.72
N ILE A 86 -10.50 -0.86 -2.09
CA ILE A 86 -10.64 0.58 -1.80
C ILE A 86 -11.89 1.14 -2.48
N GLN A 87 -12.09 0.84 -3.76
CA GLN A 87 -13.28 1.26 -4.51
C GLN A 87 -14.57 0.77 -3.83
N ALA A 88 -14.59 -0.49 -3.42
CA ALA A 88 -15.73 -1.09 -2.74
C ALA A 88 -15.99 -0.45 -1.36
N ALA A 89 -14.93 -0.25 -0.56
CA ALA A 89 -15.04 0.39 0.73
C ALA A 89 -15.64 1.80 0.62
N ILE A 90 -15.09 2.64 -0.26
CA ILE A 90 -15.57 4.03 -0.41
C ILE A 90 -16.99 4.09 -0.99
N LEU A 91 -17.33 3.25 -1.98
CA LEU A 91 -18.70 3.18 -2.49
C LEU A 91 -19.68 2.71 -1.40
N SER A 92 -19.25 1.80 -0.51
CA SER A 92 -20.08 1.34 0.61
C SER A 92 -20.36 2.46 1.61
N LEU A 93 -19.36 3.29 1.94
CA LEU A 93 -19.56 4.47 2.78
C LEU A 93 -20.58 5.44 2.15
N LEU A 94 -20.44 5.69 0.86
CA LEU A 94 -21.37 6.56 0.13
C LEU A 94 -22.80 6.01 0.16
N ARG A 95 -22.98 4.71 -0.06
CA ARG A 95 -24.30 4.06 -0.01
C ARG A 95 -24.92 4.05 1.39
N PHE A 96 -24.09 3.87 2.40
CA PHE A 96 -24.55 3.85 3.79
C PHE A 96 -25.03 5.23 4.27
N LYS A 97 -24.34 6.30 3.88
CA LYS A 97 -24.66 7.68 4.31
C LYS A 97 -25.71 8.37 3.44
N ASN A 98 -25.92 7.91 2.19
CA ASN A 98 -26.87 8.56 1.30
C ASN A 98 -28.30 8.10 1.54
N ASN A 99 -29.21 9.05 1.69
CA ASN A 99 -30.65 8.87 1.61
C ASN A 99 -31.15 9.47 0.27
N LEU A 100 -32.37 9.14 -0.14
CA LEU A 100 -32.98 9.68 -1.37
C LEU A 100 -33.07 11.22 -1.35
N SER A 101 -33.16 11.82 -0.17
CA SER A 101 -33.16 13.29 0.04
C SER A 101 -31.81 13.94 -0.19
N ASP A 102 -30.72 13.17 -0.16
CA ASP A 102 -29.35 13.69 -0.22
C ASP A 102 -28.77 13.66 -1.65
N CYS A 103 -29.60 13.30 -2.62
CA CYS A 103 -29.19 13.21 -4.02
C CYS A 103 -28.75 14.60 -4.52
N GLY A 104 -27.44 14.73 -4.86
CA GLY A 104 -26.86 15.98 -5.34
C GLY A 104 -26.15 16.82 -4.27
N GLN A 105 -26.20 16.44 -3.00
CA GLN A 105 -25.39 17.08 -1.97
C GLN A 105 -23.93 16.67 -2.08
N GLU A 106 -23.03 17.62 -1.81
CA GLU A 106 -21.60 17.35 -1.76
C GLU A 106 -21.28 16.43 -0.59
N LYS A 107 -20.43 15.43 -0.82
CA LYS A 107 -19.97 14.47 0.19
C LYS A 107 -18.47 14.55 0.32
N TYR A 108 -17.99 14.40 1.54
CA TYR A 108 -16.58 14.57 1.89
C TYR A 108 -15.99 13.27 2.46
N LEU A 109 -14.71 13.06 2.21
CA LEU A 109 -13.92 12.03 2.87
C LEU A 109 -12.66 12.66 3.48
N ILE A 110 -12.45 12.48 4.78
CA ILE A 110 -11.19 12.89 5.42
C ILE A 110 -10.11 11.89 5.01
N CYS A 111 -9.03 12.38 4.41
CA CYS A 111 -8.02 11.53 3.79
C CYS A 111 -6.60 11.96 4.10
N ASP A 112 -5.72 10.97 4.28
CA ASP A 112 -4.28 11.16 4.20
C ASP A 112 -3.89 11.65 2.79
N ARG A 113 -3.20 12.81 2.68
CA ARG A 113 -2.73 13.32 1.39
C ARG A 113 -1.70 12.38 0.75
N ALA A 114 -0.98 11.60 1.56
CA ALA A 114 -0.04 10.59 1.13
C ALA A 114 -0.70 9.26 0.69
N SER A 115 -1.98 9.28 0.35
CA SER A 115 -2.71 8.10 -0.11
C SER A 115 -2.32 7.68 -1.52
N HIS A 116 -2.46 6.37 -1.78
CA HIS A 116 -2.22 5.78 -3.09
C HIS A 116 -3.21 6.30 -4.14
N ILE A 117 -2.77 6.38 -5.39
CA ILE A 117 -3.57 6.85 -6.55
C ILE A 117 -4.93 6.15 -6.69
N SER A 118 -5.10 4.93 -6.20
CA SER A 118 -6.38 4.22 -6.23
C SER A 118 -7.48 4.93 -5.44
N LEU A 119 -7.15 5.54 -4.29
CA LEU A 119 -8.11 6.37 -3.55
C LEU A 119 -8.50 7.60 -4.37
N ILE A 120 -7.53 8.32 -4.91
CA ILE A 120 -7.74 9.55 -5.67
C ILE A 120 -8.66 9.31 -6.87
N ASN A 121 -8.39 8.26 -7.64
CA ASN A 121 -9.23 7.86 -8.75
C ASN A 121 -10.64 7.47 -8.29
N THR A 122 -10.76 6.81 -7.14
CA THR A 122 -12.07 6.43 -6.57
C THR A 122 -12.89 7.67 -6.19
N LEU A 123 -12.27 8.65 -5.53
CA LEU A 123 -12.92 9.91 -5.16
C LEU A 123 -13.38 10.68 -6.41
N ALA A 124 -12.53 10.74 -7.44
CA ALA A 124 -12.86 11.36 -8.71
C ALA A 124 -14.06 10.70 -9.41
N LEU A 125 -14.08 9.35 -9.47
CA LEU A 125 -15.16 8.58 -10.09
C LEU A 125 -16.49 8.70 -9.35
N LEU A 126 -16.45 8.71 -8.01
CA LEU A 126 -17.65 8.77 -7.16
C LEU A 126 -18.09 10.20 -6.83
N ASN A 127 -17.42 11.22 -7.34
CA ASN A 127 -17.68 12.65 -7.07
C ASN A 127 -17.68 12.96 -5.57
N ILE A 128 -16.65 12.51 -4.86
CA ILE A 128 -16.43 12.77 -3.44
C ILE A 128 -15.31 13.79 -3.30
N THR A 129 -15.52 14.82 -2.50
CA THR A 129 -14.51 15.85 -2.23
C THR A 129 -13.60 15.41 -1.07
N PRO A 130 -12.28 15.32 -1.30
CA PRO A 130 -11.34 14.99 -0.23
C PRO A 130 -11.12 16.18 0.72
N LEU A 131 -11.07 15.88 2.01
CA LEU A 131 -10.56 16.75 3.06
C LEU A 131 -9.16 16.24 3.44
N TRP A 132 -8.13 16.85 2.85
CA TRP A 132 -6.77 16.36 2.96
C TRP A 132 -6.13 16.67 4.31
N ILE A 133 -5.46 15.67 4.90
CA ILE A 133 -4.55 15.82 6.03
C ILE A 133 -3.12 15.75 5.48
N TYR A 134 -2.35 16.81 5.75
CA TYR A 134 -0.96 16.97 5.30
C TYR A 134 0.09 16.71 6.39
N SER A 135 -0.35 16.36 7.60
CA SER A 135 0.50 16.12 8.77
C SER A 135 0.16 14.81 9.45
N ASP A 136 0.96 14.42 10.44
CA ASP A 136 0.67 13.25 11.27
C ASP A 136 -0.38 13.53 12.37
N ASP A 137 -0.86 14.76 12.51
CA ASP A 137 -1.86 15.15 13.51
C ASP A 137 -3.30 14.89 13.05
N PHE A 138 -3.60 13.62 12.84
CA PHE A 138 -4.91 13.16 12.37
C PHE A 138 -6.05 13.54 13.31
N ILE A 139 -5.81 13.56 14.62
CA ILE A 139 -6.84 13.77 15.64
C ILE A 139 -7.42 15.17 15.53
N GLU A 140 -6.55 16.19 15.51
CA GLU A 140 -6.97 17.59 15.38
C GLU A 140 -7.77 17.84 14.10
N PHE A 141 -7.25 17.37 12.95
CA PHE A 141 -7.93 17.53 11.66
C PHE A 141 -9.30 16.83 11.61
N ILE A 142 -9.41 15.59 12.16
CA ILE A 142 -10.69 14.88 12.20
C ILE A 142 -11.70 15.66 13.07
N GLU A 143 -11.27 16.19 14.21
CA GLU A 143 -12.14 16.99 15.08
C GLU A 143 -12.62 18.27 14.41
N ASP A 144 -11.73 18.99 13.76
CA ASP A 144 -12.06 20.27 13.14
C ASP A 144 -12.94 20.07 11.88
N TYR A 145 -12.61 19.14 11.01
CA TYR A 145 -13.46 18.83 9.88
C TYR A 145 -14.84 18.32 10.31
N SER A 146 -14.90 17.51 11.38
CA SER A 146 -16.18 17.02 11.91
C SER A 146 -17.09 18.14 12.42
N LYS A 147 -16.52 19.19 13.05
CA LYS A 147 -17.28 20.37 13.48
C LYS A 147 -17.81 21.21 12.30
N ILE A 148 -17.06 21.27 11.20
CA ILE A 148 -17.38 22.10 10.04
C ILE A 148 -18.39 21.40 9.11
N TYR A 149 -18.14 20.13 8.77
CA TYR A 149 -18.86 19.40 7.72
C TYR A 149 -19.88 18.39 8.27
N GLY A 150 -19.79 18.01 9.54
CA GLY A 150 -20.78 17.18 10.24
C GLY A 150 -21.15 15.90 9.48
N ASN A 151 -22.45 15.72 9.22
CA ASN A 151 -23.00 14.52 8.57
C ASN A 151 -22.66 14.36 7.09
N GLU A 152 -22.08 15.38 6.45
CA GLU A 152 -21.64 15.30 5.05
C GLU A 152 -20.34 14.49 4.89
N ILE A 153 -19.63 14.23 6.02
CA ILE A 153 -18.44 13.39 6.02
C ILE A 153 -18.85 11.91 5.97
N LEU A 154 -18.36 11.20 4.97
CA LEU A 154 -18.57 9.77 4.78
C LEU A 154 -17.80 8.92 5.79
N GLY A 155 -16.56 9.32 6.09
CA GLY A 155 -15.64 8.61 6.97
C GLY A 155 -14.22 9.16 6.90
N VAL A 156 -13.29 8.40 7.45
CA VAL A 156 -11.86 8.71 7.47
C VAL A 156 -11.10 7.60 6.76
N PHE A 157 -10.16 7.97 5.89
CA PHE A 157 -9.27 7.03 5.19
C PHE A 157 -7.82 7.32 5.54
N VAL A 158 -7.09 6.29 5.99
CA VAL A 158 -5.68 6.38 6.36
C VAL A 158 -4.85 5.29 5.69
N THR A 159 -3.60 5.59 5.35
CA THR A 159 -2.61 4.60 4.89
C THR A 159 -1.70 4.23 6.06
N SER A 160 -1.72 2.96 6.50
CA SER A 160 -0.89 2.46 7.59
C SER A 160 -0.70 0.94 7.48
N PRO A 161 0.55 0.45 7.36
CA PRO A 161 1.80 1.22 7.22
C PRO A 161 1.90 1.93 5.88
N ASN A 162 2.71 2.98 5.83
CA ASN A 162 3.11 3.56 4.57
C ASN A 162 4.21 2.72 3.88
N TYR A 163 4.74 3.20 2.75
CA TYR A 163 5.74 2.47 1.96
C TYR A 163 7.07 2.26 2.71
N TYR A 164 7.44 3.18 3.60
CA TYR A 164 8.62 3.07 4.47
C TYR A 164 8.38 2.21 5.70
N GLY A 165 7.16 1.71 5.90
CA GLY A 165 6.78 0.91 7.05
C GLY A 165 6.33 1.73 8.27
N ARG A 166 6.13 3.04 8.14
CA ARG A 166 5.64 3.87 9.24
C ARG A 166 4.19 3.57 9.56
N ILE A 167 3.91 3.33 10.84
CA ILE A 167 2.59 2.99 11.36
C ILE A 167 1.98 4.22 12.02
N LYS A 168 0.71 4.49 11.72
CA LYS A 168 -0.09 5.49 12.42
C LYS A 168 -0.72 4.89 13.69
N ASP A 169 -1.01 5.75 14.67
CA ASP A 169 -1.78 5.32 15.86
C ASP A 169 -3.26 5.11 15.49
N ILE A 170 -3.53 3.95 14.89
CA ILE A 170 -4.88 3.57 14.46
C ILE A 170 -5.85 3.53 15.65
N LYS A 171 -5.37 3.18 16.84
CA LYS A 171 -6.21 3.13 18.05
C LYS A 171 -6.73 4.53 18.41
N ALA A 172 -5.83 5.51 18.51
CA ALA A 172 -6.21 6.89 18.82
C ALA A 172 -7.10 7.48 17.71
N ILE A 173 -6.79 7.23 16.44
CA ILE A 173 -7.62 7.65 15.29
C ILE A 173 -9.01 7.01 15.38
N SER A 174 -9.10 5.72 15.70
CA SER A 174 -10.41 5.03 15.83
C SER A 174 -11.25 5.57 16.99
N GLU A 175 -10.63 6.01 18.08
CA GLU A 175 -11.31 6.61 19.22
C GLU A 175 -11.97 7.95 18.85
N VAL A 176 -11.27 8.80 18.11
CA VAL A 176 -11.85 10.06 17.63
C VAL A 176 -12.90 9.83 16.53
N CYS A 177 -12.70 8.87 15.65
CA CYS A 177 -13.72 8.48 14.66
C CYS A 177 -15.02 8.03 15.35
N ARG A 178 -14.95 7.21 16.39
CA ARG A 178 -16.13 6.79 17.18
C ARG A 178 -16.83 7.97 17.84
N LYS A 179 -16.08 8.93 18.39
CA LYS A 179 -16.65 10.15 18.99
C LYS A 179 -17.54 10.93 18.03
N TYR A 180 -17.17 10.96 16.74
CA TYR A 180 -17.91 11.68 15.69
C TYR A 180 -18.76 10.75 14.80
N SER A 181 -18.92 9.48 15.16
CA SER A 181 -19.69 8.47 14.39
C SER A 181 -19.20 8.34 12.94
N LEU A 182 -17.89 8.42 12.74
CA LEU A 182 -17.22 8.23 11.45
C LEU A 182 -16.70 6.81 11.32
N THR A 183 -16.80 6.26 10.11
CA THR A 183 -16.20 4.96 9.78
C THR A 183 -14.71 5.16 9.44
N LEU A 184 -13.84 4.36 10.05
CA LEU A 184 -12.41 4.36 9.77
C LEU A 184 -12.04 3.25 8.79
N VAL A 185 -11.51 3.64 7.64
CA VAL A 185 -10.96 2.74 6.61
C VAL A 185 -9.43 2.86 6.62
N ALA A 186 -8.73 1.74 6.80
CA ALA A 186 -7.28 1.68 6.76
C ALA A 186 -6.79 0.96 5.49
N ASP A 187 -5.97 1.62 4.70
CA ASP A 187 -5.18 0.97 3.64
C ASP A 187 -3.95 0.32 4.27
N ASN A 188 -4.07 -0.97 4.55
CA ASN A 188 -3.04 -1.83 5.11
C ASN A 188 -2.29 -2.63 4.02
N SER A 189 -2.25 -2.10 2.80
CA SER A 189 -1.64 -2.81 1.65
C SER A 189 -0.19 -3.23 1.89
N HIS A 190 0.53 -2.54 2.76
CA HIS A 190 1.91 -2.86 3.13
C HIS A 190 2.06 -3.57 4.47
N GLY A 191 0.95 -3.93 5.14
CA GLY A 191 0.95 -4.45 6.50
C GLY A 191 0.18 -5.76 6.70
N SER A 192 -0.20 -6.49 5.65
CA SER A 192 -0.96 -7.75 5.79
C SER A 192 -0.30 -8.77 6.73
N HIS A 193 1.03 -8.79 6.77
CA HIS A 193 1.84 -9.65 7.66
C HIS A 193 1.76 -9.25 9.14
N LEU A 194 1.28 -8.04 9.46
CA LEU A 194 1.13 -7.57 10.85
C LEU A 194 0.07 -8.36 11.63
N ALA A 195 -0.82 -9.08 10.92
CA ALA A 195 -1.73 -10.05 11.56
C ALA A 195 -0.99 -11.15 12.34
N PHE A 196 0.27 -11.43 11.98
CA PHE A 196 1.11 -12.47 12.60
C PHE A 196 2.12 -11.92 13.62
N TYR A 197 2.16 -10.60 13.83
CA TYR A 197 3.01 -9.97 14.83
C TYR A 197 2.27 -9.82 16.16
N SER A 198 2.87 -10.32 17.26
CA SER A 198 2.37 -10.10 18.63
C SER A 198 0.83 -10.27 18.76
N SER A 199 0.31 -11.39 18.22
CA SER A 199 -1.14 -11.65 18.16
C SER A 199 -1.95 -10.66 17.31
N GLY A 200 -1.30 -9.97 16.36
CA GLY A 200 -1.93 -9.08 15.41
C GLY A 200 -2.26 -7.68 15.96
N GLU A 201 -1.64 -7.27 17.06
CA GLU A 201 -1.93 -5.97 17.70
C GLU A 201 -1.70 -4.76 16.79
N LEU A 202 -0.76 -4.87 15.84
CA LEU A 202 -0.45 -3.81 14.88
C LEU A 202 -1.35 -3.81 13.64
N HIS A 203 -2.17 -4.86 13.45
CA HIS A 203 -3.08 -4.91 12.32
C HIS A 203 -4.25 -3.95 12.54
N PRO A 204 -4.60 -3.08 11.56
CA PRO A 204 -5.58 -2.01 11.74
C PRO A 204 -6.94 -2.47 12.29
N ILE A 205 -7.46 -3.62 11.86
CA ILE A 205 -8.73 -4.18 12.38
C ILE A 205 -8.66 -4.41 13.89
N ASN A 206 -7.57 -4.99 14.39
CA ASN A 206 -7.38 -5.23 15.82
C ASN A 206 -7.10 -3.94 16.59
N ALA A 207 -6.50 -2.95 15.93
CA ALA A 207 -6.26 -1.62 16.48
C ALA A 207 -7.53 -0.72 16.48
N GLY A 208 -8.64 -1.16 15.88
CA GLY A 208 -9.93 -0.50 15.95
C GLY A 208 -10.44 0.13 14.67
N ALA A 209 -9.80 -0.08 13.54
CA ALA A 209 -10.36 0.29 12.23
C ALA A 209 -11.63 -0.54 11.94
N ASP A 210 -12.59 0.07 11.26
CA ASP A 210 -13.84 -0.58 10.87
C ASP A 210 -13.66 -1.44 9.62
N ILE A 211 -12.80 -0.98 8.70
CA ILE A 211 -12.46 -1.64 7.45
C ILE A 211 -10.93 -1.58 7.27
N SER A 212 -10.31 -2.70 6.88
CA SER A 212 -8.91 -2.77 6.46
C SER A 212 -8.80 -3.37 5.07
N VAL A 213 -7.93 -2.79 4.25
CA VAL A 213 -7.63 -3.27 2.90
C VAL A 213 -6.21 -3.82 2.86
N ASP A 214 -6.08 -5.11 2.59
CA ASP A 214 -4.83 -5.84 2.63
C ASP A 214 -4.41 -6.32 1.25
N SER A 215 -3.25 -5.84 0.74
CA SER A 215 -2.60 -6.45 -0.43
C SER A 215 -1.77 -7.65 0.01
N VAL A 216 -2.42 -8.80 0.19
CA VAL A 216 -1.73 -9.98 0.74
C VAL A 216 -0.52 -10.43 -0.09
N HIS A 217 -0.52 -10.17 -1.41
CA HIS A 217 0.61 -10.50 -2.28
C HIS A 217 1.88 -9.66 -2.03
N LYS A 218 1.78 -8.49 -1.39
CA LYS A 218 2.96 -7.62 -1.18
C LYS A 218 3.89 -8.20 -0.13
N THR A 219 3.35 -8.69 0.97
CA THR A 219 4.13 -9.14 2.13
C THR A 219 3.93 -10.59 2.50
N LEU A 220 2.85 -11.22 2.02
CA LEU A 220 2.53 -12.63 2.22
C LEU A 220 2.68 -13.44 0.91
N PRO A 221 2.76 -14.78 1.00
CA PRO A 221 3.10 -15.62 -0.15
C PRO A 221 1.92 -15.91 -1.10
N ALA A 222 1.34 -14.87 -1.72
CA ALA A 222 0.32 -14.99 -2.75
C ALA A 222 0.80 -14.46 -4.11
N LEU A 223 0.05 -14.71 -5.18
CA LEU A 223 0.29 -14.13 -6.50
C LEU A 223 -0.12 -12.66 -6.54
N THR A 224 0.58 -11.88 -7.34
CA THR A 224 0.26 -10.46 -7.57
C THR A 224 -1.19 -10.30 -8.01
N GLY A 225 -1.88 -9.33 -7.41
CA GLY A 225 -3.31 -9.12 -7.60
C GLY A 225 -4.18 -9.70 -6.47
N ALA A 226 -3.64 -10.59 -5.63
CA ALA A 226 -4.35 -11.10 -4.47
C ALA A 226 -4.48 -10.02 -3.38
N ALA A 227 -5.70 -9.76 -2.94
CA ALA A 227 -5.99 -8.86 -1.83
C ALA A 227 -7.18 -9.37 -1.00
N VAL A 228 -7.31 -8.84 0.21
CA VAL A 228 -8.42 -9.14 1.12
C VAL A 228 -8.92 -7.84 1.73
N LEU A 229 -10.23 -7.69 1.80
CA LEU A 229 -10.87 -6.65 2.58
C LEU A 229 -11.37 -7.27 3.87
N HIS A 230 -10.95 -6.74 5.01
CA HIS A 230 -11.42 -7.15 6.33
C HIS A 230 -12.36 -6.11 6.90
N THR A 231 -13.44 -6.56 7.53
CA THR A 231 -14.41 -5.69 8.21
C THR A 231 -15.08 -6.43 9.35
N ASN A 232 -15.68 -5.70 10.28
CA ASN A 232 -16.50 -6.36 11.27
C ASN A 232 -17.91 -6.67 10.69
N LYS A 233 -18.57 -7.67 11.26
CA LYS A 233 -19.85 -8.22 10.77
C LYS A 233 -20.94 -7.17 10.57
N LYS A 234 -20.98 -6.16 11.42
CA LYS A 234 -21.94 -5.08 11.30
C LYS A 234 -21.79 -4.34 9.99
N PHE A 235 -20.55 -3.94 9.67
CA PHE A 235 -20.25 -3.17 8.45
C PHE A 235 -20.43 -3.99 7.17
N ASP A 236 -20.18 -5.32 7.19
CA ASP A 236 -20.38 -6.16 6.01
C ASP A 236 -21.85 -6.14 5.54
N LYS A 237 -22.82 -6.28 6.48
CA LYS A 237 -24.24 -6.24 6.13
C LYS A 237 -24.75 -4.82 5.85
N GLU A 238 -24.44 -3.85 6.72
CA GLU A 238 -24.95 -2.50 6.64
C GLU A 238 -24.39 -1.73 5.44
N LEU A 239 -23.11 -1.94 5.11
CA LEU A 239 -22.42 -1.20 4.02
C LEU A 239 -22.50 -1.93 2.67
N LEU A 240 -23.05 -3.12 2.62
CA LEU A 240 -23.19 -3.88 1.38
C LEU A 240 -21.87 -4.00 0.60
N LEU A 241 -20.78 -4.31 1.30
CA LEU A 241 -19.42 -4.32 0.74
C LEU A 241 -19.30 -5.23 -0.50
N ARG A 242 -19.88 -6.44 -0.46
CA ARG A 242 -19.87 -7.35 -1.61
C ARG A 242 -20.57 -6.76 -2.82
N SER A 243 -21.75 -6.17 -2.62
CA SER A 243 -22.50 -5.54 -3.72
C SER A 243 -21.78 -4.32 -4.29
N SER A 244 -21.02 -3.61 -3.45
CA SER A 244 -20.17 -2.50 -3.89
C SER A 244 -18.95 -3.01 -4.68
N MET A 245 -18.37 -4.13 -4.26
CA MET A 245 -17.26 -4.76 -4.99
C MET A 245 -17.69 -5.22 -6.38
N ARG A 246 -18.89 -5.79 -6.54
CA ARG A 246 -19.46 -6.19 -7.83
C ARG A 246 -19.58 -5.05 -8.85
N VAL A 247 -19.71 -3.80 -8.40
CA VAL A 247 -19.80 -2.64 -9.32
C VAL A 247 -18.52 -2.45 -10.11
N PHE A 248 -17.38 -2.74 -9.51
CA PHE A 248 -16.06 -2.52 -10.10
C PHE A 248 -15.37 -3.80 -10.56
N ALA A 249 -15.81 -4.95 -10.05
CA ALA A 249 -15.18 -6.23 -10.30
C ALA A 249 -15.46 -6.76 -11.71
N SER A 250 -14.51 -7.54 -12.24
CA SER A 250 -14.80 -8.43 -13.36
C SER A 250 -15.76 -9.53 -12.91
N THR A 251 -16.66 -9.94 -13.80
CA THR A 251 -17.55 -11.11 -13.60
C THR A 251 -16.80 -12.44 -13.69
N SER A 252 -15.56 -12.42 -14.24
CA SER A 252 -14.68 -13.60 -14.39
C SER A 252 -13.44 -13.43 -13.50
N PRO A 253 -13.51 -13.83 -12.21
CA PRO A 253 -12.36 -13.75 -11.30
C PRO A 253 -11.26 -14.72 -11.72
N SER A 254 -10.01 -14.35 -11.45
CA SER A 254 -8.85 -15.18 -11.75
C SER A 254 -8.74 -16.37 -10.78
N PHE A 255 -8.98 -17.59 -11.26
CA PHE A 255 -8.78 -18.81 -10.47
C PHE A 255 -7.31 -19.05 -10.08
N LEU A 256 -6.36 -18.55 -10.85
CA LEU A 256 -4.94 -18.61 -10.48
C LEU A 256 -4.68 -17.80 -9.19
N ILE A 257 -5.31 -16.63 -9.08
CA ILE A 257 -5.21 -15.79 -7.87
C ILE A 257 -5.92 -16.47 -6.70
N LEU A 258 -7.13 -17.01 -6.89
CA LEU A 258 -7.88 -17.72 -5.85
C LEU A 258 -7.10 -18.92 -5.31
N GLN A 259 -6.59 -19.79 -6.17
CA GLN A 259 -5.75 -20.93 -5.78
C GLN A 259 -4.49 -20.47 -5.03
N SER A 260 -3.88 -19.35 -5.44
CA SER A 260 -2.71 -18.82 -4.72
C SER A 260 -3.05 -18.31 -3.33
N ILE A 261 -4.26 -17.76 -3.13
CA ILE A 261 -4.76 -17.36 -1.81
C ILE A 261 -5.01 -18.60 -0.95
N GLU A 262 -5.60 -19.64 -1.49
CA GLU A 262 -5.79 -20.91 -0.76
C GLU A 262 -4.44 -21.50 -0.32
N ALA A 263 -3.49 -21.63 -1.23
CA ALA A 263 -2.14 -22.11 -0.90
C ALA A 263 -1.40 -21.22 0.12
N MET A 264 -1.61 -19.90 0.05
CA MET A 264 -1.11 -18.95 1.05
C MET A 264 -1.70 -19.27 2.44
N ILE A 265 -3.01 -19.48 2.53
CA ILE A 265 -3.68 -19.77 3.80
C ILE A 265 -3.22 -21.10 4.38
N GLU A 266 -3.08 -22.15 3.56
CA GLU A 266 -2.53 -23.42 3.99
C GLU A 266 -1.12 -23.26 4.56
N TYR A 267 -0.24 -22.53 3.85
CA TYR A 267 1.11 -22.27 4.29
C TYR A 267 1.13 -21.46 5.61
N LEU A 268 0.35 -20.40 5.71
CA LEU A 268 0.31 -19.54 6.90
C LEU A 268 -0.34 -20.21 8.10
N THR A 269 -1.31 -21.10 7.89
CA THR A 269 -1.91 -21.90 8.97
C THR A 269 -0.87 -22.84 9.60
N ALA A 270 0.02 -23.40 8.77
CA ALA A 270 1.06 -24.30 9.25
C ALA A 270 2.29 -23.56 9.82
N HIS A 271 2.63 -22.39 9.29
CA HIS A 271 3.92 -21.75 9.54
C HIS A 271 3.84 -20.26 9.93
N GLY A 272 2.66 -19.62 9.86
CA GLY A 272 2.53 -18.16 9.90
C GLY A 272 3.18 -17.54 11.14
N TYR A 273 2.73 -17.87 12.32
CA TYR A 273 3.24 -17.26 13.56
C TYR A 273 4.71 -17.60 13.84
N ASP A 274 5.08 -18.88 13.75
CA ASP A 274 6.46 -19.31 14.00
C ASP A 274 7.42 -18.78 12.93
N GLY A 275 7.00 -18.81 11.68
CA GLY A 275 7.80 -18.28 10.57
C GLY A 275 8.03 -16.78 10.66
N HIS A 276 7.02 -16.00 11.05
CA HIS A 276 7.19 -14.55 11.26
C HIS A 276 8.06 -14.25 12.48
N LYS A 277 8.00 -15.06 13.53
CA LYS A 277 8.93 -14.96 14.67
C LYS A 277 10.38 -15.21 14.23
N VAL A 278 10.64 -16.28 13.49
CA VAL A 278 11.97 -16.58 12.94
C VAL A 278 12.44 -15.47 11.98
N LEU A 279 11.55 -14.94 11.14
CA LEU A 279 11.88 -13.81 10.27
C LEU A 279 12.32 -12.59 11.08
N LEU A 280 11.60 -12.25 12.14
CA LEU A 280 11.94 -11.11 13.01
C LEU A 280 13.28 -11.31 13.72
N GLU A 281 13.57 -12.54 14.18
CA GLU A 281 14.86 -12.88 14.76
C GLU A 281 16.00 -12.69 13.74
N ASN A 282 15.82 -13.14 12.49
CA ASN A 282 16.80 -12.96 11.41
C ASN A 282 17.01 -11.47 11.08
N ILE A 283 15.93 -10.67 11.02
CA ILE A 283 15.99 -9.22 10.78
C ILE A 283 16.78 -8.54 11.90
N ASN A 284 16.48 -8.84 13.16
CA ASN A 284 17.16 -8.24 14.30
C ASN A 284 18.65 -8.61 14.35
N GLN A 285 18.97 -9.87 14.07
CA GLN A 285 20.37 -10.30 13.96
C GLN A 285 21.09 -9.56 12.84
N PHE A 286 20.47 -9.45 11.66
CA PHE A 286 21.01 -8.70 10.52
C PHE A 286 21.26 -7.23 10.88
N ARG A 287 20.28 -6.54 11.48
CA ARG A 287 20.41 -5.13 11.91
C ARG A 287 21.60 -4.96 12.86
N ASN A 288 21.68 -5.78 13.90
CA ASN A 288 22.79 -5.73 14.89
C ASN A 288 24.15 -5.92 14.24
N GLU A 289 24.30 -6.81 13.28
CA GLU A 289 25.56 -7.05 12.59
C GLU A 289 25.89 -5.93 11.59
N ALA A 290 24.90 -5.38 10.90
CA ALA A 290 25.10 -4.28 9.96
C ALA A 290 25.45 -2.95 10.69
N GLU A 291 24.89 -2.71 11.88
CA GLU A 291 25.26 -1.57 12.72
C GLU A 291 26.72 -1.60 13.16
N LYS A 292 27.25 -2.80 13.48
CA LYS A 292 28.67 -2.97 13.85
C LYS A 292 29.64 -2.60 12.74
N ILE A 293 29.18 -2.62 11.49
CA ILE A 293 29.99 -2.23 10.32
C ILE A 293 29.64 -0.85 9.79
N GLY A 294 28.85 -0.07 10.55
CA GLY A 294 28.62 1.34 10.32
C GLY A 294 27.34 1.71 9.59
N PHE A 295 26.43 0.77 9.30
CA PHE A 295 25.12 1.08 8.74
C PHE A 295 24.13 1.53 9.82
N ALA A 296 23.14 2.35 9.45
CA ALA A 296 22.07 2.76 10.34
C ALA A 296 20.69 2.42 9.76
N PHE A 297 19.72 2.32 10.65
CA PHE A 297 18.35 1.98 10.30
C PHE A 297 17.38 3.03 10.84
N ASP A 298 16.26 3.25 10.11
CA ASP A 298 15.16 4.03 10.65
C ASP A 298 14.26 3.12 11.50
N TYR A 299 14.18 3.43 12.80
CA TYR A 299 13.34 2.71 13.76
C TYR A 299 12.12 3.54 14.20
N PHE A 300 12.01 4.78 13.76
CA PHE A 300 10.97 5.68 14.25
C PHE A 300 9.60 5.30 13.68
N SER A 301 8.70 4.83 14.55
CA SER A 301 7.33 4.40 14.20
C SER A 301 7.24 3.40 13.05
N THR A 302 8.32 2.65 12.78
CA THR A 302 8.39 1.69 11.68
C THR A 302 7.91 0.32 12.15
N GLU A 303 7.13 -0.35 11.31
CA GLU A 303 6.73 -1.73 11.56
C GLU A 303 7.97 -2.65 11.64
N PRO A 304 7.92 -3.74 12.44
CA PRO A 304 9.14 -4.45 12.85
C PRO A 304 9.88 -5.16 11.70
N TYR A 305 9.22 -5.49 10.60
CA TYR A 305 9.80 -6.26 9.50
C TYR A 305 10.41 -5.39 8.40
N ARG A 306 10.00 -4.13 8.25
CA ARG A 306 10.53 -3.22 7.22
C ARG A 306 11.95 -2.83 7.55
N ILE A 307 12.84 -2.89 6.55
CA ILE A 307 14.21 -2.47 6.71
C ILE A 307 14.45 -1.23 5.85
N VAL A 308 14.70 -0.11 6.49
CA VAL A 308 15.15 1.14 5.87
C VAL A 308 16.62 1.30 6.23
N LEU A 309 17.50 0.97 5.29
CA LEU A 309 18.95 0.89 5.48
C LEU A 309 19.62 2.16 4.93
N SER A 310 20.23 2.96 5.78
CA SER A 310 20.89 4.22 5.41
C SER A 310 22.40 4.06 5.26
N ALA A 311 22.96 4.68 4.19
CA ALA A 311 24.38 4.78 3.95
C ALA A 311 24.69 6.02 3.09
N LYS A 312 25.20 7.10 3.70
CA LYS A 312 25.60 8.31 2.99
C LYS A 312 27.10 8.32 2.70
N LEU A 313 27.49 8.43 1.44
CA LEU A 313 28.89 8.44 1.03
C LEU A 313 29.60 9.71 1.50
N SER A 314 30.81 9.58 2.08
CA SER A 314 31.59 10.69 2.66
C SER A 314 32.27 11.57 1.61
N GLU A 315 32.52 11.04 0.42
CA GLU A 315 33.25 11.74 -0.67
C GLU A 315 32.30 12.22 -1.79
N SER A 316 31.01 12.22 -1.55
CA SER A 316 30.07 12.74 -2.54
C SER A 316 30.12 14.27 -2.54
N SER A 317 30.52 14.87 -3.68
CA SER A 317 29.99 16.17 -4.08
C SER A 317 28.48 16.12 -3.93
N ASP A 318 27.82 17.22 -3.57
CA ASP A 318 26.39 17.34 -3.24
C ASP A 318 25.38 16.73 -4.25
N ASN A 319 25.87 16.05 -5.30
CA ASN A 319 25.12 15.51 -6.42
C ASN A 319 25.03 13.97 -6.50
N ILE A 320 25.65 13.19 -5.57
CA ILE A 320 25.56 11.72 -5.63
C ILE A 320 24.40 11.24 -4.75
N ASN A 321 23.38 10.63 -5.38
CA ASN A 321 22.34 9.91 -4.69
C ASN A 321 22.94 8.63 -4.07
N SER A 322 23.21 8.68 -2.78
CA SER A 322 23.88 7.61 -2.03
C SER A 322 23.01 6.35 -1.92
N GLY A 323 21.68 6.52 -1.80
CA GLY A 323 20.74 5.40 -1.80
C GLY A 323 20.76 4.67 -3.14
N LYS A 324 20.73 5.42 -4.27
CA LYS A 324 20.87 4.83 -5.60
C LYS A 324 22.18 4.07 -5.75
N PHE A 325 23.30 4.65 -5.28
CA PHE A 325 24.59 4.01 -5.39
C PHE A 325 24.65 2.67 -4.64
N LEU A 326 24.12 2.62 -3.42
CA LEU A 326 24.02 1.38 -2.66
C LEU A 326 23.07 0.39 -3.33
N TYR A 327 21.93 0.84 -3.85
CA TYR A 327 20.97 0.01 -4.57
C TYR A 327 21.62 -0.66 -5.79
N ASP A 328 22.29 0.11 -6.66
CA ASP A 328 22.97 -0.39 -7.84
C ASP A 328 24.07 -1.41 -7.46
N TYR A 329 24.86 -1.10 -6.41
CA TYR A 329 25.86 -2.02 -5.88
C TYR A 329 25.27 -3.36 -5.45
N LEU A 330 24.13 -3.35 -4.75
CA LEU A 330 23.46 -4.57 -4.32
C LEU A 330 22.89 -5.34 -5.52
N CYS A 331 22.35 -4.65 -6.52
CA CYS A 331 21.91 -5.27 -7.78
C CYS A 331 23.04 -6.00 -8.50
N ASP A 332 24.25 -5.40 -8.54
CA ASP A 332 25.47 -6.04 -9.11
C ASP A 332 25.89 -7.30 -8.35
N LYS A 333 25.47 -7.44 -7.07
CA LYS A 333 25.64 -8.64 -6.25
C LYS A 333 24.46 -9.61 -6.31
N ASN A 334 23.53 -9.39 -7.27
CA ASN A 334 22.31 -10.20 -7.43
C ASN A 334 21.38 -10.14 -6.19
N ILE A 335 21.39 -9.01 -5.48
CA ILE A 335 20.52 -8.70 -4.34
C ILE A 335 19.59 -7.57 -4.75
N PHE A 336 18.27 -7.82 -4.79
CA PHE A 336 17.30 -6.84 -5.24
C PHE A 336 16.50 -6.31 -4.05
N CYS A 337 16.64 -5.00 -3.81
CA CYS A 337 15.86 -4.25 -2.83
C CYS A 337 14.55 -3.76 -3.45
N GLU A 338 13.61 -3.29 -2.63
CA GLU A 338 12.34 -2.77 -3.14
C GLU A 338 12.53 -1.46 -3.91
N PHE A 339 13.18 -0.48 -3.28
CA PHE A 339 13.53 0.79 -3.92
C PHE A 339 14.61 1.52 -3.12
N TYR A 340 14.98 2.72 -3.58
CA TYR A 340 15.92 3.62 -2.93
C TYR A 340 15.38 5.06 -2.92
N ASP A 341 15.81 5.85 -1.94
CA ASP A 341 15.68 7.30 -1.93
C ASP A 341 17.08 7.98 -1.99
N SER A 342 17.20 9.24 -1.56
CA SER A 342 18.47 9.96 -1.60
C SER A 342 19.59 9.31 -0.80
N ASP A 343 19.26 8.74 0.36
CA ASP A 343 20.24 8.30 1.36
C ASP A 343 20.03 6.85 1.83
N SER A 344 18.94 6.18 1.39
CA SER A 344 18.55 4.88 1.92
C SER A 344 18.13 3.90 0.83
N VAL A 345 18.23 2.61 1.14
CA VAL A 345 17.56 1.53 0.42
C VAL A 345 16.50 0.89 1.30
N ILE A 346 15.38 0.53 0.71
CA ILE A 346 14.24 -0.05 1.39
C ILE A 346 14.13 -1.52 0.99
N LEU A 347 14.05 -2.39 2.02
CA LEU A 347 13.89 -3.81 1.84
C LEU A 347 12.57 -4.26 2.49
N ILE A 348 11.86 -5.12 1.79
CA ILE A 348 10.60 -5.73 2.24
C ILE A 348 10.83 -7.24 2.39
N PRO A 349 11.34 -7.71 3.51
CA PRO A 349 11.42 -9.15 3.78
C PRO A 349 10.02 -9.78 3.87
N SER A 350 9.94 -11.06 3.65
CA SER A 350 8.75 -11.87 3.91
C SER A 350 9.11 -13.15 4.66
N ILE A 351 8.11 -13.86 5.15
CA ILE A 351 8.26 -15.16 5.81
C ILE A 351 9.11 -16.17 5.00
N LEU A 352 9.29 -15.94 3.71
CA LEU A 352 10.08 -16.79 2.82
C LEU A 352 11.57 -16.38 2.70
N ASN A 353 11.97 -15.27 3.30
CA ASN A 353 13.38 -14.94 3.41
C ASN A 353 14.03 -15.77 4.53
N THR A 354 15.09 -16.49 4.19
CA THR A 354 15.82 -17.36 5.10
C THR A 354 17.00 -16.63 5.71
N LYS A 355 17.59 -17.20 6.77
CA LYS A 355 18.84 -16.70 7.34
C LYS A 355 19.93 -16.51 6.27
N ASN A 356 20.06 -17.44 5.33
CA ASN A 356 21.03 -17.34 4.23
C ASN A 356 20.83 -16.09 3.36
N ASP A 357 19.59 -15.65 3.11
CA ASP A 357 19.34 -14.42 2.35
C ASP A 357 19.92 -13.19 3.09
N PHE A 358 19.79 -13.15 4.42
CA PHE A 358 20.38 -12.08 5.26
C PHE A 358 21.90 -12.18 5.37
N ASP A 359 22.45 -13.38 5.45
CA ASP A 359 23.90 -13.60 5.48
C ASP A 359 24.54 -13.10 4.16
N VAL A 360 23.94 -13.41 3.00
CA VAL A 360 24.40 -12.92 1.69
C VAL A 360 24.33 -11.38 1.61
N LEU A 361 23.23 -10.78 2.09
CA LEU A 361 23.11 -9.33 2.16
C LEU A 361 24.20 -8.71 3.07
N LEU A 362 24.40 -9.28 4.25
CA LEU A 362 25.40 -8.79 5.21
C LEU A 362 26.83 -8.88 4.65
N ASP A 363 27.16 -9.94 3.94
CA ASP A 363 28.46 -10.09 3.28
C ASP A 363 28.67 -9.06 2.17
N ALA A 364 27.64 -8.74 1.40
CA ALA A 364 27.70 -7.67 0.42
C ALA A 364 27.91 -6.30 1.08
N LEU A 365 27.25 -6.03 2.22
CA LEU A 365 27.43 -4.80 3.00
C LEU A 365 28.82 -4.71 3.62
N ARG A 366 29.41 -5.81 4.09
CA ARG A 366 30.82 -5.85 4.56
C ARG A 366 31.80 -5.47 3.45
N GLN A 367 31.59 -6.03 2.24
CA GLN A 367 32.42 -5.69 1.07
C GLN A 367 32.24 -4.21 0.69
N PHE A 368 31.00 -3.69 0.74
CA PHE A 368 30.72 -2.27 0.51
C PHE A 368 31.50 -1.40 1.50
N ALA A 369 31.38 -1.67 2.79
CA ALA A 369 32.07 -0.93 3.86
C ALA A 369 33.60 -0.98 3.76
N SER A 370 34.16 -2.09 3.24
CA SER A 370 35.62 -2.19 3.04
C SER A 370 36.11 -1.35 1.85
N LYS A 371 35.24 -1.05 0.87
CA LYS A 371 35.59 -0.38 -0.38
C LYS A 371 35.28 1.11 -0.37
N TYR A 372 34.21 1.52 0.29
CA TYR A 372 33.70 2.87 0.24
C TYR A 372 33.66 3.50 1.65
N LYS A 373 34.09 4.76 1.76
CA LYS A 373 33.89 5.54 2.99
C LYS A 373 32.48 6.11 3.00
N PHE A 374 31.73 5.80 4.03
CA PHE A 374 30.39 6.32 4.23
C PHE A 374 30.14 6.62 5.71
N TYR A 375 29.15 7.42 5.98
CA TYR A 375 28.59 7.57 7.31
C TYR A 375 27.11 7.29 7.26
N SER A 376 26.58 6.74 8.34
CA SER A 376 25.16 6.48 8.46
C SER A 376 24.60 7.33 9.57
N GLN A 377 23.57 8.07 9.25
CA GLN A 377 22.68 8.66 10.24
C GLN A 377 21.31 8.05 10.00
N PRO A 378 20.56 7.67 11.05
CA PRO A 378 19.16 7.32 10.86
C PRO A 378 18.52 8.44 10.05
N SER A 379 17.90 8.13 8.94
CA SER A 379 17.23 9.14 8.13
C SER A 379 16.01 9.63 8.90
N VAL A 380 16.21 10.66 9.72
CA VAL A 380 15.13 11.31 10.51
C VAL A 380 14.12 12.00 9.61
N LYS A 381 14.41 12.10 8.32
CA LYS A 381 13.60 12.81 7.34
C LYS A 381 13.42 12.04 6.04
N VAL A 382 12.78 10.92 6.10
CA VAL A 382 11.93 10.57 4.96
C VAL A 382 10.67 11.40 5.12
N THR A 383 10.77 12.63 4.72
CA THR A 383 9.63 13.52 4.71
C THR A 383 8.75 13.12 3.52
N GLU A 384 7.59 12.53 3.79
CA GLU A 384 6.40 12.73 2.96
C GLU A 384 6.15 14.24 2.73
N ALA A 385 6.91 15.08 3.40
CA ALA A 385 6.84 16.53 3.49
C ALA A 385 7.27 17.32 2.22
N ASN A 386 7.64 16.65 1.16
CA ASN A 386 7.82 17.32 -0.15
C ASN A 386 6.53 17.35 -0.98
N ILE A 387 5.44 16.83 -0.44
CA ILE A 387 4.11 17.04 -1.01
C ILE A 387 3.77 18.50 -0.72
N SER A 388 3.51 19.29 -1.77
CA SER A 388 3.11 20.69 -1.60
C SER A 388 1.91 20.76 -0.65
N THR A 389 2.11 21.29 0.55
CA THR A 389 1.06 21.50 1.56
C THR A 389 0.07 22.58 1.14
N ASN A 390 0.32 23.29 0.03
CA ASN A 390 -0.42 24.46 -0.42
C ASN A 390 -0.83 24.38 -1.88
N SER A 391 -1.01 23.19 -2.46
CA SER A 391 -1.54 23.11 -3.83
C SER A 391 -2.92 23.77 -3.90
N VAL A 392 -3.05 24.76 -4.76
CA VAL A 392 -4.33 25.43 -5.00
C VAL A 392 -5.21 24.52 -5.85
N VAL A 393 -6.32 24.04 -5.29
CA VAL A 393 -7.32 23.30 -6.04
C VAL A 393 -8.14 24.31 -6.86
N SER A 394 -7.96 24.28 -8.17
CA SER A 394 -8.66 25.16 -9.12
C SER A 394 -9.93 24.51 -9.67
N ILE A 395 -9.94 23.19 -9.78
CA ILE A 395 -11.06 22.38 -10.28
C ILE A 395 -11.13 21.12 -9.43
N ASN A 396 -12.34 20.66 -9.04
CA ASN A 396 -12.47 19.45 -8.26
C ASN A 396 -12.05 18.19 -9.06
N LEU A 397 -11.67 17.12 -8.34
CA LEU A 397 -11.14 15.88 -8.92
C LEU A 397 -12.06 15.27 -9.99
N SER A 398 -13.37 15.23 -9.72
CA SER A 398 -14.36 14.63 -10.62
C SER A 398 -14.54 15.44 -11.90
N GLN A 399 -14.48 16.75 -11.84
CA GLN A 399 -14.51 17.62 -13.01
C GLN A 399 -13.22 17.49 -13.80
N ALA A 400 -12.05 17.57 -13.13
CA ALA A 400 -10.75 17.45 -13.77
C ALA A 400 -10.59 16.13 -14.55
N LEU A 401 -11.14 15.03 -14.02
CA LEU A 401 -11.10 13.71 -14.70
C LEU A 401 -11.84 13.74 -16.05
N LYS A 402 -12.88 14.56 -16.21
CA LYS A 402 -13.78 14.57 -17.36
C LYS A 402 -13.43 15.61 -18.42
N LEU A 403 -12.60 16.60 -18.07
CA LEU A 403 -12.24 17.68 -18.97
C LEU A 403 -11.25 17.22 -20.05
N PRO A 404 -11.26 17.86 -21.22
CA PRO A 404 -10.24 17.68 -22.25
C PRO A 404 -8.85 17.96 -21.70
N ARG A 405 -7.88 17.19 -22.15
CA ARG A 405 -6.49 17.30 -21.71
C ARG A 405 -5.54 17.47 -22.86
N LYS A 406 -4.46 18.21 -22.62
CA LYS A 406 -3.42 18.49 -23.58
C LYS A 406 -2.06 18.14 -22.99
N LYS A 407 -1.28 17.38 -23.72
CA LYS A 407 0.10 17.07 -23.38
C LYS A 407 1.03 18.22 -23.75
N ILE A 408 1.79 18.72 -22.76
CA ILE A 408 2.76 19.81 -22.96
C ILE A 408 4.11 19.44 -22.35
N LEU A 409 5.18 20.13 -22.76
CA LEU A 409 6.47 20.06 -22.07
C LEU A 409 6.31 20.53 -20.63
N THR A 410 6.93 19.82 -19.69
CA THR A 410 6.85 20.15 -18.26
C THR A 410 7.35 21.58 -17.98
N ASP A 411 8.35 22.06 -18.72
CA ASP A 411 8.85 23.43 -18.60
C ASP A 411 7.78 24.52 -18.86
N ASN A 412 6.75 24.19 -19.63
CA ASN A 412 5.66 25.10 -19.99
C ASN A 412 4.40 24.92 -19.11
N ALA A 413 4.49 24.11 -18.06
CA ALA A 413 3.33 23.72 -17.25
C ALA A 413 3.03 24.66 -16.08
N ILE A 414 3.94 25.58 -15.74
CA ILE A 414 3.71 26.55 -14.64
C ILE A 414 2.42 27.34 -14.89
N ASN A 415 1.62 27.49 -13.84
CA ASN A 415 0.30 28.15 -13.88
C ASN A 415 -0.74 27.43 -14.76
N LYS A 416 -0.51 26.17 -15.12
CA LYS A 416 -1.53 25.31 -15.73
C LYS A 416 -2.15 24.41 -14.67
N ILE A 417 -3.37 23.92 -14.96
CA ILE A 417 -4.07 22.97 -14.07
C ILE A 417 -3.73 21.55 -14.52
N SER A 418 -3.27 20.72 -13.59
CA SER A 418 -2.94 19.34 -13.90
C SER A 418 -4.19 18.55 -14.30
N ALA A 419 -4.10 17.74 -15.35
CA ALA A 419 -5.13 16.79 -15.75
C ALA A 419 -4.87 15.37 -15.26
N GLU A 420 -3.71 15.15 -14.62
CA GLU A 420 -3.28 13.84 -14.13
C GLU A 420 -2.67 13.95 -12.73
N ALA A 421 -2.64 12.81 -12.03
CA ALA A 421 -1.81 12.69 -10.83
C ALA A 421 -0.38 12.35 -11.25
N VAL A 422 0.60 13.11 -10.78
CA VAL A 422 2.02 12.82 -10.97
C VAL A 422 2.62 12.37 -9.66
N SER A 423 3.22 11.18 -9.64
CA SER A 423 3.81 10.58 -8.46
C SER A 423 5.25 10.17 -8.74
N PHE A 424 6.11 10.25 -7.74
CA PHE A 424 7.30 9.41 -7.72
C PHE A 424 6.86 7.95 -7.56
N TYR A 425 7.46 7.05 -8.30
CA TYR A 425 7.18 5.64 -8.13
C TYR A 425 8.50 4.84 -8.07
N PRO A 426 8.71 4.08 -7.01
CA PRO A 426 7.98 4.05 -5.75
C PRO A 426 8.18 5.34 -4.92
N PRO A 427 7.28 5.72 -3.99
CA PRO A 427 6.18 4.97 -3.39
C PRO A 427 4.80 5.16 -4.04
N GLY A 428 4.66 5.94 -5.09
CA GLY A 428 3.37 6.19 -5.74
C GLY A 428 2.50 7.24 -5.06
N ILE A 429 3.09 8.06 -4.20
CA ILE A 429 2.42 9.20 -3.55
C ILE A 429 2.39 10.37 -4.53
N PRO A 430 1.21 10.94 -4.82
CA PRO A 430 1.10 12.03 -5.78
C PRO A 430 1.69 13.35 -5.27
N ILE A 431 2.56 13.95 -6.07
CA ILE A 431 3.10 15.31 -5.87
C ILE A 431 2.02 16.33 -6.22
N ILE A 432 1.30 16.07 -7.31
CA ILE A 432 0.20 16.90 -7.79
C ILE A 432 -0.97 16.01 -8.18
N LEU A 433 -2.19 16.51 -8.01
CA LEU A 433 -3.44 15.85 -8.33
C LEU A 433 -4.15 16.49 -9.51
N PRO A 434 -5.06 15.78 -10.20
CA PRO A 434 -5.93 16.38 -11.20
C PRO A 434 -6.72 17.54 -10.58
N GLY A 435 -6.74 18.68 -11.26
CA GLY A 435 -7.43 19.88 -10.79
C GLY A 435 -6.60 20.82 -9.93
N GLU A 436 -5.39 20.43 -9.52
CA GLU A 436 -4.46 21.30 -8.80
C GLU A 436 -3.66 22.17 -9.77
N LEU A 437 -3.33 23.40 -9.32
CA LEU A 437 -2.48 24.33 -10.04
C LEU A 437 -1.00 23.89 -9.94
N ILE A 438 -0.31 23.85 -11.08
CA ILE A 438 1.12 23.57 -11.14
C ILE A 438 1.88 24.84 -10.79
N ASP A 439 2.56 24.86 -9.66
CA ASP A 439 3.35 25.99 -9.15
C ASP A 439 4.86 25.75 -9.29
N GLU A 440 5.66 26.72 -8.83
CA GLU A 440 7.12 26.66 -8.88
C GLU A 440 7.70 25.55 -7.96
N ASN A 441 6.98 25.17 -6.91
CA ASN A 441 7.45 24.17 -5.96
C ASN A 441 7.29 22.76 -6.56
N ASN A 442 6.10 22.44 -7.07
CA ASN A 442 5.83 21.10 -7.59
C ASN A 442 6.46 20.86 -8.98
N ILE A 443 6.64 21.91 -9.82
CA ILE A 443 7.22 21.76 -11.16
C ILE A 443 8.64 21.18 -11.14
N ASN A 444 9.46 21.58 -10.15
CA ASN A 444 10.83 21.10 -10.01
C ASN A 444 10.88 19.59 -9.72
N TYR A 445 9.94 19.07 -8.98
CA TYR A 445 9.81 17.63 -8.74
C TYR A 445 9.27 16.89 -9.96
N ILE A 446 8.28 17.46 -10.65
CA ILE A 446 7.69 16.87 -11.86
C ILE A 446 8.75 16.72 -12.96
N LYS A 447 9.62 17.72 -13.17
CA LYS A 447 10.72 17.69 -14.14
C LYS A 447 11.71 16.53 -13.91
N GLN A 448 11.91 16.10 -12.68
CA GLN A 448 12.79 14.97 -12.37
C GLN A 448 12.19 13.63 -12.82
N ILE A 449 10.88 13.57 -13.03
CA ILE A 449 10.13 12.35 -13.33
C ILE A 449 9.73 12.29 -14.79
N ARG A 450 9.35 13.44 -15.38
CA ARG A 450 8.69 13.51 -16.69
C ARG A 450 9.12 14.71 -17.51
N GLU A 451 9.40 14.47 -18.77
CA GLU A 451 9.60 15.50 -19.78
C GLU A 451 8.28 16.17 -20.18
N TYR A 452 7.16 15.42 -20.15
CA TYR A 452 5.82 15.89 -20.56
C TYR A 452 4.82 15.64 -19.43
N ILE A 453 3.81 16.52 -19.36
CA ILE A 453 2.68 16.42 -18.44
C ILE A 453 1.36 16.72 -19.16
N ASP A 454 0.29 16.03 -18.76
CA ASP A 454 -1.06 16.33 -19.20
C ASP A 454 -1.67 17.46 -18.34
N VAL A 455 -2.11 18.52 -18.98
CA VAL A 455 -2.81 19.65 -18.36
C VAL A 455 -4.21 19.76 -18.92
N ILE A 456 -5.14 20.40 -18.18
CA ILE A 456 -6.48 20.66 -18.65
C ILE A 456 -6.40 21.68 -19.80
N ASP A 457 -7.03 21.35 -20.93
CA ASP A 457 -7.12 22.21 -22.11
C ASP A 457 -8.31 23.14 -21.91
N MET A 458 -8.01 24.40 -21.49
CA MET A 458 -9.00 25.46 -21.28
C MET A 458 -8.96 26.48 -22.40
#